data_c5497d5323dffaf31b36b900657d0fee
#
_entry.id   c5497d5323dffaf31b36b900657d0fee
#
_cell.length_a   1.000
_cell.length_b   1.000
_cell.length_c   1.000
_cell.angle_alpha   90.00
_cell.angle_beta   90.00
_cell.angle_gamma   90.00
#
_symmetry.space_group_name_H-M   'P 1'
#
loop_
_entity.id
_entity.type
_entity.pdbx_description
1 polymer ?
#
loop_
_entity_poly.entity_id
_entity_poly.type
_entity_poly.pdbx_seq_one_letter_code
_entity_poly.pdbx_strand_id
1 'polypeptide(L)'
;MDIVSEDQYKEANDCLDEVFSNSESSELVWLIEQTENHVKDKAVYNAIMDSIHIIEGKSKTYTKNAIPTILSNALSVSFDNHIGHDYIDDAERRFAFYHQEEKRIPFDLEFFNAITGGGVPSKTLNIVMAGTGVGKSLFLCHHAANCLSQNLNVLYITCEMAEERIAERIDANLLDITIDNLKTLSKPIYDKKINDLRSTIKSKLIVKEYPTASASVTNFKHLLDELKIKKRFIPDVIFIDYLNICASARLKASANVGSYYYIKAIAEEIRGLAVEYNVPIFSATQVNRSGFANSDFGLEDTSESFGLPATADFFVALIATEELDSLDQIMVKQLKNRYNSATVNKKFVLGIDRAKMKLFDVKREEQQNLSDSNQNNPHGYGAGFDGKKIARDFS
;
A
#
# COMPACT_ATOMS: atom_id res chain seq x y z
N MET A 1 33.67 32.50 26.84
CA MET A 1 34.31 31.19 26.65
C MET A 1 33.85 30.35 27.83
N ASP A 2 32.90 29.50 27.60
CA ASP A 2 32.47 28.54 28.63
C ASP A 2 33.55 27.48 28.71
N ILE A 3 34.21 27.43 29.87
CA ILE A 3 35.24 26.44 30.15
C ILE A 3 34.50 25.13 30.42
N VAL A 4 34.65 24.18 29.50
CA VAL A 4 34.15 22.80 29.69
C VAL A 4 34.81 22.24 30.96
N SER A 5 34.04 21.71 31.88
CA SER A 5 34.59 21.13 33.11
C SER A 5 35.40 19.87 32.78
N GLU A 6 36.36 19.57 33.67
CA GLU A 6 37.24 18.40 33.48
C GLU A 6 36.42 17.07 33.42
N ASP A 7 35.30 17.00 34.12
CA ASP A 7 34.37 15.89 34.08
C ASP A 7 33.64 15.78 32.72
N GLN A 8 33.20 16.90 32.17
CA GLN A 8 32.58 16.95 30.84
C GLN A 8 33.58 16.57 29.72
N TYR A 9 34.84 16.96 29.86
CA TYR A 9 35.90 16.59 28.92
C TYR A 9 36.20 15.08 28.99
N LYS A 10 36.21 14.53 30.19
CA LYS A 10 36.42 13.09 30.40
C LYS A 10 35.27 12.26 29.87
N GLU A 11 34.03 12.68 30.16
CA GLU A 11 32.80 12.01 29.65
C GLU A 11 32.75 12.05 28.09
N ALA A 12 33.17 13.14 27.49
CA ALA A 12 33.25 13.26 26.03
C ALA A 12 34.32 12.33 25.43
N ASN A 13 35.49 12.21 26.08
CA ASN A 13 36.55 11.29 25.61
C ASN A 13 36.14 9.82 25.82
N ASP A 14 35.54 9.47 26.93
CA ASP A 14 35.03 8.11 27.18
C ASP A 14 33.97 7.72 26.13
N CYS A 15 33.08 8.64 25.78
CA CYS A 15 32.09 8.45 24.72
C CYS A 15 32.76 8.27 23.33
N LEU A 16 33.79 9.06 23.01
CA LEU A 16 34.56 8.91 21.76
C LEU A 16 35.26 7.55 21.69
N ASP A 17 35.90 7.12 22.78
CA ASP A 17 36.58 5.82 22.85
C ASP A 17 35.58 4.67 22.69
N GLU A 18 34.36 4.78 23.25
CA GLU A 18 33.30 3.80 23.04
C GLU A 18 32.83 3.75 21.57
N VAL A 19 32.65 4.91 20.93
CA VAL A 19 32.28 5.00 19.52
C VAL A 19 33.35 4.42 18.60
N PHE A 20 34.63 4.70 18.85
CA PHE A 20 35.73 4.17 18.05
C PHE A 20 36.04 2.69 18.28
N SER A 21 35.70 2.17 19.46
CA SER A 21 35.86 0.73 19.79
C SER A 21 34.74 -0.13 19.22
N ASN A 22 33.60 0.46 18.87
CA ASN A 22 32.43 -0.24 18.34
C ASN A 22 32.60 -0.48 16.84
N SER A 23 33.06 -1.68 16.45
CA SER A 23 33.35 -2.07 15.06
C SER A 23 32.13 -2.59 14.29
N GLU A 24 30.90 -2.42 14.80
CA GLU A 24 29.71 -2.76 14.06
C GLU A 24 29.50 -1.76 12.92
N SER A 25 29.67 -2.20 11.67
CA SER A 25 29.39 -1.40 10.49
C SER A 25 27.89 -1.14 10.37
N SER A 26 27.45 0.03 10.77
CA SER A 26 26.09 0.49 10.48
C SER A 26 25.97 0.82 8.99
N GLU A 27 24.85 0.46 8.35
CA GLU A 27 24.62 0.88 6.97
C GLU A 27 24.62 2.42 6.88
N LEU A 28 25.40 2.97 5.95
CA LEU A 28 25.57 4.41 5.78
C LEU A 28 24.22 5.15 5.65
N VAL A 29 23.26 4.55 4.96
CA VAL A 29 21.91 5.11 4.78
C VAL A 29 21.19 5.23 6.12
N TRP A 30 21.24 4.21 6.95
CA TRP A 30 20.65 4.24 8.29
C TRP A 30 21.32 5.31 9.17
N LEU A 31 22.65 5.42 9.12
CA LEU A 31 23.39 6.41 9.90
C LEU A 31 23.02 7.84 9.50
N ILE A 32 22.90 8.11 8.20
CA ILE A 32 22.46 9.40 7.68
C ILE A 32 21.04 9.72 8.19
N GLU A 33 20.11 8.78 8.08
CA GLU A 33 18.72 8.94 8.53
C GLU A 33 18.64 9.23 10.04
N GLN A 34 19.36 8.48 10.88
CA GLN A 34 19.39 8.69 12.32
C GLN A 34 20.03 10.03 12.69
N THR A 35 21.11 10.41 12.01
CA THR A 35 21.77 11.68 12.21
C THR A 35 20.86 12.85 11.83
N GLU A 36 20.15 12.75 10.71
CA GLU A 36 19.19 13.75 10.27
C GLU A 36 18.05 13.93 11.27
N ASN A 37 17.47 12.82 11.75
CA ASN A 37 16.41 12.85 12.76
C ASN A 37 16.90 13.50 14.06
N HIS A 38 18.09 13.13 14.54
CA HIS A 38 18.67 13.74 15.74
C HIS A 38 18.89 15.25 15.57
N VAL A 39 19.42 15.69 14.41
CA VAL A 39 19.65 17.12 14.13
C VAL A 39 18.32 17.87 14.05
N LYS A 40 17.28 17.30 13.43
CA LYS A 40 15.92 17.89 13.39
C LYS A 40 15.34 18.06 14.80
N ASP A 41 15.40 17.02 15.63
CA ASP A 41 14.89 17.06 17.00
C ASP A 41 15.63 18.11 17.84
N LYS A 42 16.96 18.18 17.71
CA LYS A 42 17.77 19.18 18.40
C LYS A 42 17.48 20.60 17.91
N ALA A 43 17.29 20.79 16.61
CA ALA A 43 16.95 22.11 16.05
C ALA A 43 15.60 22.59 16.62
N VAL A 44 14.59 21.74 16.65
CA VAL A 44 13.27 22.06 17.20
C VAL A 44 13.35 22.33 18.71
N TYR A 45 14.06 21.48 19.45
CA TYR A 45 14.27 21.67 20.89
C TYR A 45 14.93 23.06 21.17
N ASN A 46 16.01 23.37 20.48
CA ASN A 46 16.72 24.65 20.64
C ASN A 46 15.81 25.82 20.28
N ALA A 47 15.06 25.74 19.19
CA ALA A 47 14.12 26.78 18.76
C ALA A 47 13.01 27.04 19.80
N ILE A 48 12.52 25.98 20.46
CA ILE A 48 11.55 26.10 21.56
C ILE A 48 12.21 26.79 22.77
N MET A 49 13.42 26.38 23.16
CA MET A 49 14.15 26.98 24.28
C MET A 49 14.45 28.46 24.04
N ASP A 50 14.89 28.80 22.84
CA ASP A 50 15.11 30.19 22.43
C ASP A 50 13.82 31.00 22.47
N SER A 51 12.71 30.42 22.03
CA SER A 51 11.39 31.05 22.08
C SER A 51 10.94 31.35 23.51
N ILE A 52 11.18 30.40 24.44
CA ILE A 52 10.91 30.60 25.87
C ILE A 52 11.76 31.75 26.43
N HIS A 53 13.07 31.78 26.14
CA HIS A 53 13.95 32.85 26.58
C HIS A 53 13.52 34.23 26.06
N ILE A 54 13.03 34.31 24.82
CA ILE A 54 12.48 35.52 24.21
C ILE A 54 11.20 35.96 24.94
N ILE A 55 10.29 35.01 25.25
CA ILE A 55 9.04 35.31 25.96
C ILE A 55 9.32 35.80 27.38
N GLU A 56 10.30 35.21 28.06
CA GLU A 56 10.73 35.58 29.42
C GLU A 56 11.53 36.93 29.45
N GLY A 57 11.82 37.53 28.30
CA GLY A 57 12.60 38.76 28.19
C GLY A 57 14.10 38.60 28.47
N LYS A 58 14.61 37.38 28.43
CA LYS A 58 16.03 37.06 28.65
C LYS A 58 16.88 37.21 27.37
N SER A 59 16.24 37.24 26.20
CA SER A 59 16.94 37.41 24.94
C SER A 59 17.37 38.87 24.75
N LYS A 60 18.65 39.07 24.47
CA LYS A 60 19.22 40.40 24.14
C LYS A 60 19.13 40.72 22.64
N THR A 61 18.88 39.71 21.81
CA THR A 61 19.03 39.83 20.35
C THR A 61 17.70 39.80 19.63
N TYR A 62 16.74 39.02 20.13
CA TYR A 62 15.47 38.73 19.44
C TYR A 62 14.26 39.27 20.19
N THR A 63 13.29 39.80 19.43
CA THR A 63 11.97 40.18 19.95
C THR A 63 10.96 39.06 19.72
N LYS A 64 9.77 39.13 20.36
CA LYS A 64 8.71 38.15 20.21
C LYS A 64 8.29 37.88 18.75
N ASN A 65 8.46 38.86 17.88
CA ASN A 65 8.14 38.75 16.45
C ASN A 65 9.11 37.81 15.68
N ALA A 66 10.28 37.50 16.25
CA ALA A 66 11.22 36.54 15.63
C ALA A 66 10.87 35.08 15.87
N ILE A 67 10.01 34.76 16.86
CA ILE A 67 9.65 33.40 17.23
C ILE A 67 9.13 32.56 16.06
N PRO A 68 8.19 33.06 15.22
CA PRO A 68 7.72 32.28 14.06
C PRO A 68 8.85 31.91 13.10
N THR A 69 9.79 32.83 12.85
CA THR A 69 10.92 32.58 11.96
C THR A 69 11.90 31.56 12.56
N ILE A 70 12.20 31.67 13.85
CA ILE A 70 13.07 30.71 14.57
C ILE A 70 12.50 29.28 14.48
N LEU A 71 11.20 29.10 14.76
CA LEU A 71 10.54 27.82 14.67
C LEU A 71 10.45 27.30 13.22
N SER A 72 10.16 28.19 12.27
CA SER A 72 10.11 27.82 10.84
C SER A 72 11.48 27.34 10.35
N ASN A 73 12.55 28.01 10.71
CA ASN A 73 13.92 27.63 10.34
C ASN A 73 14.29 26.26 10.94
N ALA A 74 13.92 25.99 12.19
CA ALA A 74 14.18 24.71 12.83
C ALA A 74 13.42 23.56 12.16
N LEU A 75 12.18 23.80 11.72
CA LEU A 75 11.36 22.81 11.00
C LEU A 75 11.83 22.58 9.57
N SER A 76 12.59 23.49 8.98
CA SER A 76 13.14 23.37 7.62
C SER A 76 14.49 22.65 7.55
N VAL A 77 15.07 22.24 8.67
CA VAL A 77 16.32 21.49 8.69
C VAL A 77 16.14 20.14 7.99
N SER A 78 16.91 19.90 6.94
CA SER A 78 16.92 18.65 6.19
C SER A 78 18.30 18.44 5.56
N PHE A 79 18.72 17.17 5.47
CA PHE A 79 19.92 16.78 4.73
C PHE A 79 19.62 16.52 3.24
N ASP A 80 18.33 16.50 2.88
CA ASP A 80 17.93 16.38 1.49
C ASP A 80 18.15 17.70 0.76
N ASN A 81 19.14 17.73 -0.11
CA ASN A 81 19.44 18.88 -0.98
C ASN A 81 18.51 18.92 -2.21
N HIS A 82 17.65 17.91 -2.36
CA HIS A 82 16.80 17.77 -3.51
C HIS A 82 15.39 18.33 -3.23
N ILE A 83 15.26 19.65 -3.36
CA ILE A 83 13.98 20.35 -3.21
C ILE A 83 13.23 20.34 -4.53
N GLY A 84 12.54 19.23 -4.79
CA GLY A 84 11.76 19.07 -6.02
C GLY A 84 12.61 18.63 -7.21
N HIS A 85 12.05 18.73 -8.42
CA HIS A 85 12.66 18.33 -9.68
C HIS A 85 12.82 19.57 -10.55
N ASP A 86 14.06 20.01 -10.78
CA ASP A 86 14.33 21.06 -11.75
C ASP A 86 14.14 20.52 -13.17
N TYR A 87 13.18 21.13 -13.89
CA TYR A 87 12.78 20.57 -15.17
C TYR A 87 13.89 20.64 -16.23
N ILE A 88 14.75 21.63 -16.20
CA ILE A 88 15.84 21.79 -17.17
C ILE A 88 17.10 21.08 -16.68
N ASP A 89 17.53 21.36 -15.46
CA ASP A 89 18.81 20.89 -14.93
C ASP A 89 18.81 19.37 -14.64
N ASP A 90 17.65 18.79 -14.27
CA ASP A 90 17.49 17.34 -14.04
C ASP A 90 17.15 16.54 -15.30
N ALA A 91 17.43 17.03 -16.51
CA ALA A 91 17.10 16.35 -17.77
C ALA A 91 17.73 14.95 -17.89
N GLU A 92 19.01 14.82 -17.53
CA GLU A 92 19.74 13.54 -17.49
C GLU A 92 19.07 12.53 -16.56
N ARG A 93 18.66 12.97 -15.37
CA ARG A 93 17.96 12.14 -14.38
C ARG A 93 16.61 11.66 -14.90
N ARG A 94 15.87 12.53 -15.61
CA ARG A 94 14.61 12.11 -16.27
C ARG A 94 14.86 11.13 -17.39
N PHE A 95 15.89 11.34 -18.20
CA PHE A 95 16.25 10.40 -19.25
C PHE A 95 16.57 9.02 -18.67
N ALA A 96 17.38 8.96 -17.62
CA ALA A 96 17.66 7.71 -16.91
C ALA A 96 16.37 7.05 -16.37
N PHE A 97 15.47 7.84 -15.80
CA PHE A 97 14.17 7.35 -15.30
C PHE A 97 13.31 6.75 -16.43
N TYR A 98 13.27 7.36 -17.61
CA TYR A 98 12.51 6.83 -18.75
C TYR A 98 13.04 5.49 -19.29
N HIS A 99 14.31 5.18 -19.00
CA HIS A 99 14.97 3.95 -19.44
C HIS A 99 15.11 2.92 -18.31
N GLN A 100 14.68 3.24 -17.09
CA GLN A 100 14.58 2.27 -16.00
C GLN A 100 13.25 1.51 -16.12
N GLU A 101 13.31 0.19 -16.09
CA GLU A 101 12.10 -0.61 -15.90
C GLU A 101 11.50 -0.31 -14.52
N GLU A 102 10.28 0.21 -14.53
CA GLU A 102 9.55 0.43 -13.27
C GLU A 102 9.32 -0.90 -12.56
N LYS A 103 9.87 -1.05 -11.36
CA LYS A 103 9.65 -2.24 -10.56
C LYS A 103 8.16 -2.34 -10.19
N ARG A 104 7.49 -3.34 -10.72
CA ARG A 104 6.07 -3.63 -10.46
C ARG A 104 5.95 -4.95 -9.71
N ILE A 105 4.93 -5.08 -8.88
CA ILE A 105 4.57 -6.34 -8.22
C ILE A 105 3.52 -7.02 -9.10
N PRO A 106 3.87 -8.15 -9.77
CA PRO A 106 2.95 -8.85 -10.64
C PRO A 106 1.93 -9.67 -9.83
N PHE A 107 0.80 -9.91 -10.46
CA PHE A 107 -0.19 -10.90 -10.00
C PHE A 107 0.18 -12.29 -10.55
N ASP A 108 -0.35 -13.33 -9.95
CA ASP A 108 -0.39 -14.69 -10.53
C ASP A 108 -1.59 -14.90 -11.47
N LEU A 109 -2.27 -13.80 -11.81
CA LEU A 109 -3.45 -13.75 -12.67
C LEU A 109 -3.13 -12.96 -13.95
N GLU A 110 -3.20 -13.63 -15.11
CA GLU A 110 -2.80 -13.04 -16.42
C GLU A 110 -3.60 -11.78 -16.76
N PHE A 111 -4.91 -11.79 -16.52
CA PHE A 111 -5.77 -10.64 -16.80
C PHE A 111 -5.43 -9.42 -15.94
N PHE A 112 -5.10 -9.63 -14.66
CA PHE A 112 -4.64 -8.54 -13.79
C PHE A 112 -3.31 -7.97 -14.28
N ASN A 113 -2.36 -8.80 -14.70
CA ASN A 113 -1.11 -8.34 -15.28
C ASN A 113 -1.33 -7.58 -16.60
N ALA A 114 -2.22 -8.07 -17.45
CA ALA A 114 -2.55 -7.41 -18.71
C ALA A 114 -3.15 -6.01 -18.50
N ILE A 115 -4.07 -5.85 -17.54
CA ILE A 115 -4.71 -4.55 -17.28
C ILE A 115 -3.80 -3.59 -16.51
N THR A 116 -2.85 -4.09 -15.73
CA THR A 116 -1.91 -3.25 -14.95
C THR A 116 -0.58 -3.02 -15.65
N GLY A 117 -0.37 -3.61 -16.84
CA GLY A 117 0.91 -3.51 -17.55
C GLY A 117 2.05 -4.24 -16.82
N GLY A 118 1.75 -5.44 -16.29
CA GLY A 118 2.72 -6.31 -15.61
C GLY A 118 2.73 -6.21 -14.09
N GLY A 119 1.75 -5.56 -13.47
CA GLY A 119 1.64 -5.47 -12.02
C GLY A 119 1.44 -4.06 -11.50
N VAL A 120 1.48 -3.88 -10.19
CA VAL A 120 1.29 -2.57 -9.55
C VAL A 120 2.62 -1.94 -9.14
N PRO A 121 2.81 -0.64 -9.38
CA PRO A 121 4.00 0.07 -8.95
C PRO A 121 3.92 0.48 -7.48
N SER A 122 5.07 0.82 -6.90
CA SER A 122 5.17 1.43 -5.56
C SER A 122 4.42 2.76 -5.47
N LYS A 123 4.17 3.25 -4.25
CA LYS A 123 3.52 4.54 -3.95
C LYS A 123 2.06 4.63 -4.42
N THR A 124 1.36 3.51 -4.48
CA THR A 124 0.00 3.42 -5.01
C THR A 124 -0.99 2.85 -4.01
N LEU A 125 -2.26 3.25 -4.16
CA LEU A 125 -3.39 2.71 -3.42
C LEU A 125 -4.30 1.93 -4.39
N ASN A 126 -4.44 0.63 -4.14
CA ASN A 126 -5.16 -0.32 -4.97
C ASN A 126 -6.39 -0.83 -4.20
N ILE A 127 -7.58 -0.63 -4.73
CA ILE A 127 -8.83 -0.93 -4.03
C ILE A 127 -9.63 -2.00 -4.77
N VAL A 128 -10.12 -2.96 -4.01
CA VAL A 128 -11.07 -3.96 -4.47
C VAL A 128 -12.42 -3.70 -3.82
N MET A 129 -13.44 -3.45 -4.63
CA MET A 129 -14.82 -3.28 -4.18
C MET A 129 -15.59 -4.58 -4.35
N ALA A 130 -16.36 -4.98 -3.34
CA ALA A 130 -17.26 -6.11 -3.46
C ALA A 130 -18.38 -6.07 -2.43
N GLY A 131 -19.46 -6.79 -2.70
CA GLY A 131 -20.51 -7.05 -1.72
C GLY A 131 -20.03 -7.91 -0.55
N THR A 132 -20.87 -8.01 0.49
CA THR A 132 -20.60 -8.90 1.62
C THR A 132 -20.58 -10.37 1.13
N GLY A 133 -19.55 -11.13 1.52
CA GLY A 133 -19.41 -12.53 1.15
C GLY A 133 -18.93 -12.80 -0.29
N VAL A 134 -18.83 -11.78 -1.15
CA VAL A 134 -18.44 -11.93 -2.55
C VAL A 134 -16.99 -12.37 -2.71
N GLY A 135 -16.06 -11.87 -1.86
CA GLY A 135 -14.66 -12.33 -1.93
C GLY A 135 -13.59 -11.26 -1.68
N LYS A 136 -13.91 -10.14 -1.00
CA LYS A 136 -12.92 -9.09 -0.66
C LYS A 136 -11.68 -9.64 0.03
N SER A 137 -11.88 -10.27 1.20
CA SER A 137 -10.77 -10.84 1.98
C SER A 137 -10.13 -12.04 1.29
N LEU A 138 -10.89 -12.78 0.45
CA LEU A 138 -10.33 -13.84 -0.38
C LEU A 138 -9.32 -13.27 -1.37
N PHE A 139 -9.68 -12.21 -2.10
CA PHE A 139 -8.77 -11.54 -3.03
C PHE A 139 -7.51 -11.03 -2.31
N LEU A 140 -7.68 -10.35 -1.16
CA LEU A 140 -6.55 -9.81 -0.40
C LEU A 140 -5.63 -10.94 0.13
N CYS A 141 -6.19 -12.02 0.69
CA CYS A 141 -5.42 -13.17 1.15
C CYS A 141 -4.71 -13.90 0.00
N HIS A 142 -5.40 -14.10 -1.14
CA HIS A 142 -4.82 -14.72 -2.33
C HIS A 142 -3.63 -13.92 -2.85
N HIS A 143 -3.80 -12.60 -3.02
CA HIS A 143 -2.71 -11.78 -3.53
C HIS A 143 -1.57 -11.60 -2.51
N ALA A 144 -1.86 -11.60 -1.20
CA ALA A 144 -0.83 -11.63 -0.16
C ALA A 144 -0.01 -12.92 -0.19
N ALA A 145 -0.67 -14.07 -0.40
CA ALA A 145 0.00 -15.35 -0.59
C ALA A 145 0.87 -15.38 -1.86
N ASN A 146 0.36 -14.83 -2.96
CA ASN A 146 1.12 -14.67 -4.20
C ASN A 146 2.37 -13.80 -4.00
N CYS A 147 2.24 -12.64 -3.36
CA CYS A 147 3.40 -11.76 -3.05
C CYS A 147 4.44 -12.48 -2.20
N LEU A 148 4.02 -13.24 -1.18
CA LEU A 148 4.92 -14.03 -0.35
C LEU A 148 5.66 -15.10 -1.17
N SER A 149 4.95 -15.77 -2.10
CA SER A 149 5.54 -16.77 -3.01
C SER A 149 6.57 -16.18 -3.97
N GLN A 150 6.46 -14.89 -4.28
CA GLN A 150 7.45 -14.11 -5.06
C GLN A 150 8.64 -13.63 -4.22
N ASN A 151 8.76 -14.07 -2.97
CA ASN A 151 9.78 -13.63 -2.03
C ASN A 151 9.71 -12.13 -1.68
N LEU A 152 8.51 -11.55 -1.63
CA LEU A 152 8.26 -10.20 -1.14
C LEU A 152 7.86 -10.23 0.34
N ASN A 153 8.35 -9.28 1.12
CA ASN A 153 7.92 -9.07 2.49
C ASN A 153 6.52 -8.48 2.52
N VAL A 154 5.58 -9.15 3.16
CA VAL A 154 4.17 -8.79 3.20
C VAL A 154 3.76 -8.37 4.60
N LEU A 155 3.17 -7.19 4.73
CA LEU A 155 2.46 -6.78 5.94
C LEU A 155 0.95 -6.83 5.67
N TYR A 156 0.23 -7.65 6.42
CA TYR A 156 -1.22 -7.74 6.35
C TYR A 156 -1.84 -7.18 7.63
N ILE A 157 -2.57 -6.08 7.52
CA ILE A 157 -3.29 -5.44 8.61
C ILE A 157 -4.76 -5.83 8.49
N THR A 158 -5.31 -6.45 9.51
CA THR A 158 -6.74 -6.77 9.57
C THR A 158 -7.43 -5.92 10.63
N CYS A 159 -8.56 -5.33 10.26
CA CYS A 159 -9.44 -4.58 11.17
C CYS A 159 -10.81 -5.27 11.35
N GLU A 160 -11.02 -6.41 10.67
CA GLU A 160 -12.29 -7.16 10.67
C GLU A 160 -12.16 -8.52 11.34
N MET A 161 -11.04 -9.21 11.10
CA MET A 161 -10.84 -10.61 11.50
C MET A 161 -9.61 -10.77 12.38
N ALA A 162 -9.61 -11.81 13.22
CA ALA A 162 -8.43 -12.18 14.01
C ALA A 162 -7.24 -12.60 13.14
N GLU A 163 -6.01 -12.35 13.65
CA GLU A 163 -4.74 -12.67 12.98
C GLU A 163 -4.70 -14.14 12.54
N GLU A 164 -5.16 -15.05 13.39
CA GLU A 164 -5.17 -16.49 13.15
C GLU A 164 -6.12 -16.87 12.03
N ARG A 165 -7.24 -16.14 11.86
CA ARG A 165 -8.20 -16.39 10.78
C ARG A 165 -7.66 -15.95 9.42
N ILE A 166 -6.89 -14.88 9.39
CA ILE A 166 -6.17 -14.47 8.18
C ILE A 166 -5.06 -15.48 7.86
N ALA A 167 -4.31 -15.92 8.87
CA ALA A 167 -3.28 -16.94 8.70
C ALA A 167 -3.87 -18.27 8.19
N GLU A 168 -5.00 -18.73 8.74
CA GLU A 168 -5.74 -19.93 8.27
C GLU A 168 -6.09 -19.83 6.77
N ARG A 169 -6.55 -18.66 6.31
CA ARG A 169 -6.88 -18.41 4.90
C ARG A 169 -5.65 -18.42 3.99
N ILE A 170 -4.55 -17.82 4.45
CA ILE A 170 -3.29 -17.82 3.72
C ILE A 170 -2.69 -19.23 3.69
N ASP A 171 -2.77 -19.99 4.80
CA ASP A 171 -2.36 -21.40 4.84
C ASP A 171 -3.17 -22.24 3.86
N ALA A 172 -4.50 -22.06 3.81
CA ALA A 172 -5.36 -22.78 2.85
C ALA A 172 -4.90 -22.55 1.40
N ASN A 173 -4.52 -21.32 1.08
CA ASN A 173 -4.01 -20.94 -0.24
C ASN A 173 -2.64 -21.56 -0.53
N LEU A 174 -1.66 -21.30 0.32
CA LEU A 174 -0.25 -21.69 0.10
C LEU A 174 -0.04 -23.20 0.17
N LEU A 175 -0.75 -23.89 1.09
CA LEU A 175 -0.61 -25.34 1.29
C LEU A 175 -1.49 -26.15 0.34
N ASP A 176 -2.35 -25.46 -0.43
CA ASP A 176 -3.36 -26.09 -1.32
C ASP A 176 -4.27 -27.07 -0.58
N ILE A 177 -4.81 -26.63 0.55
CA ILE A 177 -5.68 -27.42 1.43
C ILE A 177 -6.93 -26.61 1.73
N THR A 178 -8.10 -27.24 1.78
CA THR A 178 -9.34 -26.55 2.17
C THR A 178 -9.29 -26.13 3.64
N ILE A 179 -9.92 -25.01 4.00
CA ILE A 179 -10.01 -24.51 5.38
C ILE A 179 -10.51 -25.60 6.34
N ASP A 180 -11.48 -26.42 5.92
CA ASP A 180 -12.01 -27.49 6.76
C ASP A 180 -11.01 -28.63 6.96
N ASN A 181 -10.23 -28.96 5.93
CA ASN A 181 -9.19 -29.96 6.03
C ASN A 181 -7.99 -29.49 6.88
N LEU A 182 -7.71 -28.18 6.94
CA LEU A 182 -6.67 -27.66 7.84
C LEU A 182 -6.95 -28.01 9.30
N LYS A 183 -8.23 -27.99 9.73
CA LYS A 183 -8.64 -28.30 11.11
C LYS A 183 -8.40 -29.76 11.51
N THR A 184 -8.40 -30.66 10.53
CA THR A 184 -8.22 -32.10 10.73
C THR A 184 -6.82 -32.59 10.36
N LEU A 185 -5.95 -31.69 9.86
CA LEU A 185 -4.61 -32.01 9.41
C LEU A 185 -3.73 -32.46 10.60
N SER A 186 -3.06 -33.59 10.47
CA SER A 186 -2.13 -34.02 11.50
C SER A 186 -0.88 -33.14 11.57
N LYS A 187 -0.36 -32.93 12.79
CA LYS A 187 0.82 -32.07 13.01
C LYS A 187 2.02 -32.44 12.15
N PRO A 188 2.40 -33.74 11.95
CA PRO A 188 3.53 -34.09 11.10
C PRO A 188 3.35 -33.68 9.64
N ILE A 189 2.12 -33.78 9.11
CA ILE A 189 1.83 -33.40 7.72
C ILE A 189 1.89 -31.85 7.59
N TYR A 190 1.34 -31.13 8.55
CA TYR A 190 1.42 -29.67 8.60
C TYR A 190 2.89 -29.22 8.64
N ASP A 191 3.68 -29.77 9.56
CA ASP A 191 5.11 -29.40 9.70
C ASP A 191 5.91 -29.69 8.42
N LYS A 192 5.64 -30.79 7.74
CA LYS A 192 6.26 -31.11 6.46
C LYS A 192 5.94 -30.02 5.42
N LYS A 193 4.66 -29.67 5.23
CA LYS A 193 4.26 -28.65 4.27
C LYS A 193 4.85 -27.27 4.58
N ILE A 194 4.90 -26.87 5.86
CA ILE A 194 5.53 -25.62 6.28
C ILE A 194 7.04 -25.64 6.03
N ASN A 195 7.72 -26.77 6.23
CA ASN A 195 9.15 -26.88 5.94
C ASN A 195 9.41 -26.84 4.43
N ASP A 196 8.53 -27.40 3.60
CA ASP A 196 8.61 -27.31 2.15
C ASP A 196 8.49 -25.82 1.72
N LEU A 197 7.53 -25.06 2.28
CA LEU A 197 7.42 -23.61 2.05
C LEU A 197 8.67 -22.86 2.52
N ARG A 198 9.23 -23.16 3.69
CA ARG A 198 10.46 -22.52 4.20
C ARG A 198 11.68 -22.75 3.30
N SER A 199 11.69 -23.85 2.55
CA SER A 199 12.78 -24.13 1.62
C SER A 199 12.78 -23.19 0.41
N THR A 200 11.61 -22.75 -0.02
CA THR A 200 11.40 -21.92 -1.21
C THR A 200 11.20 -20.45 -0.91
N ILE A 201 10.49 -20.12 0.18
CA ILE A 201 10.15 -18.74 0.56
C ILE A 201 11.16 -18.23 1.59
N LYS A 202 11.86 -17.14 1.26
CA LYS A 202 12.84 -16.46 2.13
C LYS A 202 12.31 -15.19 2.76
N SER A 203 11.26 -14.62 2.19
CA SER A 203 10.55 -13.45 2.70
C SER A 203 9.67 -13.78 3.90
N LYS A 204 9.08 -12.75 4.49
CA LYS A 204 8.21 -12.88 5.66
C LYS A 204 6.83 -12.28 5.36
N LEU A 205 5.79 -12.92 5.90
CA LEU A 205 4.47 -12.36 5.99
C LEU A 205 4.16 -12.13 7.48
N ILE A 206 3.79 -10.91 7.82
CA ILE A 206 3.36 -10.54 9.17
C ILE A 206 1.90 -10.12 9.10
N VAL A 207 1.06 -10.75 9.90
CA VAL A 207 -0.34 -10.37 10.10
C VAL A 207 -0.44 -9.59 11.40
N LYS A 208 -1.15 -8.46 11.39
CA LYS A 208 -1.42 -7.63 12.57
C LYS A 208 -2.90 -7.28 12.65
N GLU A 209 -3.53 -7.66 13.74
CA GLU A 209 -4.91 -7.32 14.05
C GLU A 209 -5.00 -5.98 14.78
N TYR A 210 -6.01 -5.20 14.40
CA TYR A 210 -6.48 -4.05 15.16
C TYR A 210 -7.99 -4.14 15.36
N PRO A 211 -8.51 -3.74 16.51
CA PRO A 211 -9.95 -3.66 16.71
C PRO A 211 -10.59 -2.72 15.69
N THR A 212 -11.79 -3.05 15.25
CA THR A 212 -12.58 -2.24 14.31
C THR A 212 -12.68 -0.79 14.76
N ALA A 213 -12.50 0.15 13.84
CA ALA A 213 -12.56 1.61 14.04
C ALA A 213 -11.56 2.16 15.11
N SER A 214 -10.51 1.40 15.46
CA SER A 214 -9.52 1.85 16.43
C SER A 214 -8.19 2.27 15.83
N ALA A 215 -7.84 1.76 14.64
CA ALA A 215 -6.55 1.99 14.02
C ALA A 215 -6.61 3.01 12.88
N SER A 216 -5.73 3.99 12.97
CA SER A 216 -5.50 5.01 11.94
C SER A 216 -4.11 4.85 11.32
N VAL A 217 -3.81 5.65 10.32
CA VAL A 217 -2.47 5.69 9.70
C VAL A 217 -1.37 5.95 10.73
N THR A 218 -1.62 6.71 11.79
CA THR A 218 -0.64 6.91 12.88
C THR A 218 -0.28 5.58 13.55
N ASN A 219 -1.25 4.72 13.81
CA ASN A 219 -0.99 3.39 14.38
C ASN A 219 -0.21 2.51 13.39
N PHE A 220 -0.49 2.63 12.08
CA PHE A 220 0.23 1.88 11.04
C PHE A 220 1.68 2.32 10.92
N LYS A 221 1.97 3.62 11.03
CA LYS A 221 3.35 4.15 11.08
C LYS A 221 4.11 3.60 12.27
N HIS A 222 3.53 3.67 13.47
CA HIS A 222 4.15 3.09 14.67
C HIS A 222 4.42 1.59 14.52
N LEU A 223 3.51 0.84 13.90
CA LEU A 223 3.72 -0.58 13.62
C LEU A 223 4.91 -0.79 12.67
N LEU A 224 5.00 -0.01 11.60
CA LEU A 224 6.09 -0.09 10.62
C LEU A 224 7.45 0.20 11.27
N ASP A 225 7.53 1.23 12.12
CA ASP A 225 8.72 1.58 12.87
C ASP A 225 9.11 0.47 13.87
N GLU A 226 8.15 -0.09 14.60
CA GLU A 226 8.39 -1.22 15.49
C GLU A 226 8.90 -2.47 14.73
N LEU A 227 8.33 -2.77 13.58
CA LEU A 227 8.75 -3.89 12.74
C LEU A 227 10.15 -3.69 12.19
N LYS A 228 10.47 -2.46 11.74
CA LYS A 228 11.82 -2.09 11.29
C LYS A 228 12.85 -2.29 12.40
N ILE A 229 12.58 -1.75 13.60
CA ILE A 229 13.52 -1.78 14.74
C ILE A 229 13.62 -3.17 15.36
N LYS A 230 12.49 -3.79 15.71
CA LYS A 230 12.48 -5.04 16.51
C LYS A 230 12.68 -6.30 15.68
N LYS A 231 12.26 -6.30 14.42
CA LYS A 231 12.28 -7.50 13.55
C LYS A 231 13.15 -7.33 12.30
N ARG A 232 13.75 -6.16 12.09
CA ARG A 232 14.46 -5.79 10.85
C ARG A 232 13.58 -6.12 9.62
N PHE A 233 12.29 -5.80 9.73
CA PHE A 233 11.30 -6.09 8.73
C PHE A 233 10.83 -4.80 8.06
N ILE A 234 10.99 -4.74 6.75
CA ILE A 234 10.48 -3.67 5.89
C ILE A 234 9.59 -4.35 4.87
N PRO A 235 8.30 -4.00 4.79
CA PRO A 235 7.39 -4.60 3.82
C PRO A 235 7.66 -4.09 2.40
N ASP A 236 7.55 -4.96 1.41
CA ASP A 236 7.51 -4.62 -0.01
C ASP A 236 6.08 -4.28 -0.45
N VAL A 237 5.07 -4.77 0.28
CA VAL A 237 3.64 -4.54 0.03
C VAL A 237 2.85 -4.60 1.33
N ILE A 238 1.80 -3.77 1.42
CA ILE A 238 0.91 -3.72 2.59
C ILE A 238 -0.52 -4.03 2.15
N PHE A 239 -1.20 -4.90 2.91
CA PHE A 239 -2.62 -5.19 2.80
C PHE A 239 -3.37 -4.64 4.00
N ILE A 240 -4.52 -3.99 3.78
CA ILE A 240 -5.39 -3.44 4.85
C ILE A 240 -6.81 -3.94 4.61
N ASP A 241 -7.29 -4.83 5.48
CA ASP A 241 -8.61 -5.46 5.38
C ASP A 241 -9.52 -4.96 6.50
N TYR A 242 -10.41 -3.98 6.25
CA TYR A 242 -10.60 -3.17 5.06
C TYR A 242 -10.76 -1.68 5.41
N LEU A 243 -10.63 -0.81 4.42
CA LEU A 243 -10.47 0.63 4.59
C LEU A 243 -11.60 1.31 5.38
N ASN A 244 -12.87 0.97 5.11
CA ASN A 244 -14.03 1.67 5.69
C ASN A 244 -14.14 1.51 7.21
N ILE A 245 -13.48 0.50 7.80
CA ILE A 245 -13.47 0.25 9.24
C ILE A 245 -12.18 0.71 9.93
N CYS A 246 -11.31 1.41 9.20
CA CYS A 246 -10.19 2.14 9.80
C CYS A 246 -10.66 3.45 10.44
N ALA A 247 -9.83 4.04 11.29
CA ALA A 247 -10.04 5.37 11.84
C ALA A 247 -9.24 6.41 11.03
N SER A 248 -9.78 7.63 10.88
CA SER A 248 -9.00 8.75 10.37
C SER A 248 -8.12 9.35 11.47
N ALA A 249 -6.88 9.67 11.14
CA ALA A 249 -5.98 10.40 12.04
C ALA A 249 -6.33 11.90 12.11
N ARG A 250 -6.97 12.45 11.07
CA ARG A 250 -7.30 13.88 10.92
C ARG A 250 -8.71 14.21 11.41
N LEU A 251 -9.67 13.32 11.19
CA LEU A 251 -11.08 13.56 11.46
C LEU A 251 -11.59 12.65 12.58
N LYS A 252 -12.39 13.20 13.48
CA LYS A 252 -13.14 12.39 14.45
C LYS A 252 -14.45 11.94 13.82
N ALA A 253 -14.81 10.67 14.00
CA ALA A 253 -16.12 10.18 13.65
C ALA A 253 -17.18 10.92 14.48
N SER A 254 -17.98 11.76 13.84
CA SER A 254 -19.07 12.51 14.47
C SER A 254 -20.23 12.66 13.51
N ALA A 255 -21.43 12.90 14.05
CA ALA A 255 -22.64 13.12 13.24
C ALA A 255 -22.54 14.31 12.27
N ASN A 256 -21.61 15.24 12.52
CA ASN A 256 -21.40 16.42 11.68
C ASN A 256 -20.43 16.17 10.51
N VAL A 257 -19.68 15.07 10.54
CA VAL A 257 -18.79 14.67 9.43
C VAL A 257 -19.51 13.59 8.65
N GLY A 258 -19.99 13.92 7.44
CA GLY A 258 -20.62 12.93 6.57
C GLY A 258 -19.66 11.76 6.30
N SER A 259 -20.20 10.55 6.25
CA SER A 259 -19.43 9.31 6.02
C SER A 259 -18.51 9.41 4.79
N TYR A 260 -18.96 10.10 3.76
CA TYR A 260 -18.16 10.44 2.57
C TYR A 260 -16.82 11.10 2.87
N TYR A 261 -16.86 12.21 3.60
CA TYR A 261 -15.64 12.95 3.90
C TYR A 261 -14.71 12.16 4.82
N TYR A 262 -15.30 11.36 5.70
CA TYR A 262 -14.55 10.52 6.62
C TYR A 262 -13.80 9.40 5.89
N ILE A 263 -14.46 8.66 5.00
CA ILE A 263 -13.84 7.59 4.21
C ILE A 263 -12.82 8.15 3.21
N LYS A 264 -13.12 9.30 2.59
CA LYS A 264 -12.17 10.00 1.73
C LYS A 264 -10.90 10.38 2.50
N ALA A 265 -11.03 10.90 3.73
CA ALA A 265 -9.87 11.26 4.56
C ALA A 265 -9.01 10.02 4.88
N ILE A 266 -9.63 8.89 5.24
CA ILE A 266 -8.91 7.63 5.46
C ILE A 266 -8.16 7.19 4.20
N ALA A 267 -8.82 7.24 3.04
CA ALA A 267 -8.19 6.86 1.76
C ALA A 267 -6.99 7.76 1.41
N GLU A 268 -7.11 9.07 1.62
CA GLU A 268 -6.02 10.03 1.40
C GLU A 268 -4.85 9.77 2.35
N GLU A 269 -5.14 9.48 3.62
CA GLU A 269 -4.14 9.15 4.64
C GLU A 269 -3.39 7.84 4.29
N ILE A 270 -4.12 6.80 3.89
CA ILE A 270 -3.51 5.52 3.48
C ILE A 270 -2.70 5.70 2.19
N ARG A 271 -3.19 6.50 1.22
CA ARG A 271 -2.41 6.80 0.03
C ARG A 271 -1.14 7.61 0.36
N GLY A 272 -1.22 8.53 1.33
CA GLY A 272 -0.06 9.22 1.87
C GLY A 272 0.96 8.26 2.46
N LEU A 273 0.51 7.25 3.22
CA LEU A 273 1.36 6.19 3.77
C LEU A 273 2.08 5.41 2.65
N ALA A 274 1.38 5.05 1.57
CA ALA A 274 1.97 4.35 0.43
C ALA A 274 3.13 5.16 -0.20
N VAL A 275 2.97 6.48 -0.32
CA VAL A 275 3.98 7.38 -0.87
C VAL A 275 5.18 7.51 0.07
N GLU A 276 4.92 7.70 1.36
CA GLU A 276 5.95 7.92 2.39
C GLU A 276 6.85 6.68 2.57
N TYR A 277 6.26 5.49 2.59
CA TYR A 277 7.01 4.24 2.74
C TYR A 277 7.43 3.60 1.42
N ASN A 278 7.11 4.24 0.28
CA ASN A 278 7.47 3.77 -1.07
C ASN A 278 6.98 2.35 -1.38
N VAL A 279 5.77 1.99 -0.95
CA VAL A 279 5.17 0.66 -1.14
C VAL A 279 3.80 0.75 -1.78
N PRO A 280 3.34 -0.26 -2.55
CA PRO A 280 1.93 -0.36 -2.91
C PRO A 280 1.12 -0.83 -1.70
N ILE A 281 -0.08 -0.24 -1.55
CA ILE A 281 -1.05 -0.66 -0.54
C ILE A 281 -2.28 -1.22 -1.25
N PHE A 282 -2.72 -2.39 -0.84
CA PHE A 282 -3.98 -3.00 -1.24
C PHE A 282 -4.99 -2.88 -0.11
N SER A 283 -6.22 -2.49 -0.44
CA SER A 283 -7.31 -2.51 0.52
C SER A 283 -8.63 -2.86 -0.17
N ALA A 284 -9.67 -3.02 0.62
CA ALA A 284 -10.99 -3.31 0.11
C ALA A 284 -12.01 -2.24 0.56
N THR A 285 -13.11 -2.18 -0.17
CA THR A 285 -14.30 -1.41 0.21
C THR A 285 -15.57 -2.21 -0.07
N GLN A 286 -16.64 -1.84 0.60
CA GLN A 286 -17.93 -2.50 0.45
C GLN A 286 -18.84 -1.72 -0.49
N VAL A 287 -19.68 -2.43 -1.26
CA VAL A 287 -20.73 -1.83 -2.09
C VAL A 287 -21.85 -1.33 -1.18
N ASN A 288 -22.51 -0.22 -1.55
CA ASN A 288 -23.69 0.27 -0.85
C ASN A 288 -24.91 -0.67 -1.08
N ARG A 289 -25.99 -0.47 -0.28
CA ARG A 289 -27.19 -1.34 -0.35
C ARG A 289 -27.90 -1.28 -1.70
N SER A 290 -27.86 -0.16 -2.40
CA SER A 290 -28.46 -0.02 -3.74
C SER A 290 -27.67 -0.77 -4.81
N GLY A 291 -26.36 -0.88 -4.67
CA GLY A 291 -25.50 -1.65 -5.57
C GLY A 291 -25.73 -3.18 -5.51
N PHE A 292 -26.28 -3.72 -4.42
CA PHE A 292 -26.54 -5.17 -4.31
C PHE A 292 -27.55 -5.71 -5.34
N ALA A 293 -28.40 -4.86 -5.88
CA ALA A 293 -29.42 -5.24 -6.87
C ALA A 293 -28.91 -5.15 -8.33
N ASN A 294 -27.72 -4.56 -8.55
CA ASN A 294 -27.17 -4.32 -9.88
C ASN A 294 -26.09 -5.34 -10.20
N SER A 295 -26.25 -6.05 -11.30
CA SER A 295 -25.20 -6.91 -11.88
C SER A 295 -24.09 -6.11 -12.60
N ASP A 296 -24.24 -4.78 -12.73
CA ASP A 296 -23.32 -3.89 -13.43
C ASP A 296 -22.91 -2.68 -12.56
N PHE A 297 -22.04 -2.91 -11.58
CA PHE A 297 -21.54 -1.87 -10.68
C PHE A 297 -20.80 -0.75 -11.41
N GLY A 298 -21.10 0.51 -11.03
CA GLY A 298 -20.35 1.70 -11.40
C GLY A 298 -19.56 2.29 -10.23
N LEU A 299 -18.89 3.42 -10.46
CA LEU A 299 -18.21 4.17 -9.39
C LEU A 299 -19.21 4.76 -8.39
N GLU A 300 -20.46 4.96 -8.81
CA GLU A 300 -21.59 5.42 -8.01
C GLU A 300 -22.09 4.41 -6.96
N ASP A 301 -21.79 3.12 -7.16
CA ASP A 301 -22.20 2.04 -6.27
C ASP A 301 -21.23 1.83 -5.09
N THR A 302 -20.15 2.62 -5.00
CA THR A 302 -19.30 2.62 -3.81
C THR A 302 -20.09 3.05 -2.58
N SER A 303 -19.93 2.35 -1.47
CA SER A 303 -20.79 2.45 -0.28
C SER A 303 -20.86 3.83 0.34
N GLU A 304 -20.10 4.80 -0.10
CA GLU A 304 -20.11 6.17 0.43
C GLU A 304 -19.42 7.16 -0.52
N SER A 305 -19.67 7.02 -1.86
CA SER A 305 -19.42 8.05 -2.85
C SER A 305 -18.06 8.12 -3.58
N PHE A 306 -18.01 8.99 -4.58
CA PHE A 306 -16.91 9.26 -5.50
C PHE A 306 -15.52 9.62 -4.88
N GLY A 307 -15.44 9.86 -3.57
CA GLY A 307 -14.19 10.27 -2.92
C GLY A 307 -13.12 9.18 -2.89
N LEU A 308 -13.53 7.93 -2.62
CA LEU A 308 -12.62 6.81 -2.60
C LEU A 308 -12.08 6.45 -4.00
N PRO A 309 -12.94 6.32 -5.06
CA PRO A 309 -12.45 6.17 -6.42
C PRO A 309 -11.56 7.30 -6.91
N ALA A 310 -11.83 8.54 -6.49
CA ALA A 310 -10.99 9.69 -6.86
C ALA A 310 -9.56 9.55 -6.31
N THR A 311 -9.41 9.02 -5.11
CA THR A 311 -8.12 8.90 -4.39
C THR A 311 -7.31 7.68 -4.83
N ALA A 312 -7.95 6.53 -5.08
CA ALA A 312 -7.27 5.30 -5.49
C ALA A 312 -6.56 5.44 -6.86
N ASP A 313 -5.46 4.72 -7.04
CA ASP A 313 -4.74 4.64 -8.31
C ASP A 313 -5.28 3.51 -9.20
N PHE A 314 -5.70 2.41 -8.58
CA PHE A 314 -6.36 1.29 -9.22
C PHE A 314 -7.62 0.91 -8.43
N PHE A 315 -8.73 0.68 -9.14
CA PHE A 315 -10.01 0.38 -8.52
C PHE A 315 -10.78 -0.63 -9.37
N VAL A 316 -11.07 -1.80 -8.80
CA VAL A 316 -11.83 -2.87 -9.44
C VAL A 316 -13.00 -3.30 -8.58
N ALA A 317 -14.05 -3.78 -9.22
CA ALA A 317 -15.18 -4.43 -8.57
C ALA A 317 -15.14 -5.94 -8.80
N LEU A 318 -15.42 -6.71 -7.75
CA LEU A 318 -15.71 -8.12 -7.82
C LEU A 318 -17.23 -8.31 -7.78
N ILE A 319 -17.76 -9.03 -8.75
CA ILE A 319 -19.19 -9.23 -8.95
C ILE A 319 -19.47 -10.71 -8.97
N ALA A 320 -20.37 -11.17 -8.11
CA ALA A 320 -20.90 -12.53 -8.10
C ALA A 320 -22.37 -12.48 -8.50
N THR A 321 -22.79 -13.40 -9.36
CA THR A 321 -24.19 -13.67 -9.71
C THR A 321 -24.46 -15.15 -9.43
N GLU A 322 -25.72 -15.53 -9.32
CA GLU A 322 -26.07 -16.96 -9.13
C GLU A 322 -25.50 -17.85 -10.25
N GLU A 323 -25.45 -17.32 -11.47
CA GLU A 323 -24.88 -18.00 -12.63
C GLU A 323 -23.37 -18.20 -12.48
N LEU A 324 -22.63 -17.14 -12.09
CA LEU A 324 -21.19 -17.22 -11.89
C LEU A 324 -20.84 -18.11 -10.69
N ASP A 325 -21.60 -18.00 -9.60
CA ASP A 325 -21.39 -18.84 -8.41
C ASP A 325 -21.60 -20.34 -8.72
N SER A 326 -22.57 -20.67 -9.60
CA SER A 326 -22.78 -22.06 -10.04
C SER A 326 -21.62 -22.64 -10.85
N LEU A 327 -20.78 -21.80 -11.42
CA LEU A 327 -19.60 -22.15 -12.21
C LEU A 327 -18.28 -21.98 -11.42
N ASP A 328 -18.36 -21.71 -10.12
CA ASP A 328 -17.19 -21.32 -9.32
C ASP A 328 -16.39 -20.19 -9.96
N GLN A 329 -17.08 -19.15 -10.41
CA GLN A 329 -16.51 -18.00 -11.10
C GLN A 329 -16.88 -16.67 -10.43
N ILE A 330 -16.06 -15.65 -10.68
CA ILE A 330 -16.29 -14.28 -10.24
C ILE A 330 -15.91 -13.31 -11.37
N MET A 331 -16.74 -12.32 -11.62
CA MET A 331 -16.44 -11.29 -12.62
C MET A 331 -15.68 -10.14 -11.97
N VAL A 332 -14.64 -9.70 -12.65
CA VAL A 332 -13.87 -8.50 -12.32
C VAL A 332 -14.22 -7.40 -13.31
N LYS A 333 -14.57 -6.21 -12.79
CA LYS A 333 -14.82 -5.00 -13.60
C LYS A 333 -13.84 -3.91 -13.20
N GLN A 334 -13.11 -3.37 -14.19
CA GLN A 334 -12.30 -2.18 -13.97
C GLN A 334 -13.17 -0.93 -13.81
N LEU A 335 -12.98 -0.21 -12.73
CA LEU A 335 -13.65 1.06 -12.47
C LEU A 335 -12.71 2.25 -12.63
N LYS A 336 -11.44 2.09 -12.24
CA LYS A 336 -10.37 3.07 -12.44
C LYS A 336 -9.03 2.39 -12.60
N ASN A 337 -8.23 2.91 -13.52
CA ASN A 337 -6.88 2.39 -13.76
C ASN A 337 -5.96 3.54 -14.21
N ARG A 338 -4.92 3.83 -13.42
CA ARG A 338 -3.87 4.80 -13.74
C ARG A 338 -2.63 4.17 -14.38
N TYR A 339 -2.57 2.84 -14.43
CA TYR A 339 -1.39 2.11 -14.91
C TYR A 339 -1.46 1.81 -16.40
N ASN A 340 -2.68 1.69 -16.91
CA ASN A 340 -2.96 1.38 -18.31
C ASN A 340 -4.37 1.88 -18.68
N SER A 341 -4.76 1.74 -19.95
CA SER A 341 -6.11 2.12 -20.39
C SER A 341 -7.18 1.26 -19.70
N ALA A 342 -8.12 1.91 -19.00
CA ALA A 342 -9.24 1.25 -18.35
C ALA A 342 -10.25 0.62 -19.34
N THR A 343 -10.06 0.83 -20.66
CA THR A 343 -10.91 0.25 -21.72
C THR A 343 -10.46 -1.14 -22.14
N VAL A 344 -9.19 -1.49 -21.91
CA VAL A 344 -8.64 -2.82 -22.24
C VAL A 344 -9.12 -3.81 -21.16
N ASN A 345 -9.77 -4.91 -21.59
CA ASN A 345 -10.32 -5.93 -20.69
C ASN A 345 -11.15 -5.31 -19.53
N LYS A 346 -12.09 -4.42 -19.89
CA LYS A 346 -12.90 -3.69 -18.91
C LYS A 346 -13.64 -4.62 -17.93
N LYS A 347 -14.05 -5.79 -18.41
CA LYS A 347 -14.65 -6.87 -17.63
C LYS A 347 -13.98 -8.19 -18.03
N PHE A 348 -13.75 -9.06 -17.06
CA PHE A 348 -13.26 -10.41 -17.28
C PHE A 348 -13.67 -11.32 -16.13
N VAL A 349 -13.60 -12.62 -16.33
CA VAL A 349 -13.97 -13.64 -15.34
C VAL A 349 -12.73 -14.34 -14.82
N LEU A 350 -12.74 -14.63 -13.52
CA LEU A 350 -11.77 -15.50 -12.86
C LEU A 350 -12.49 -16.70 -12.24
N GLY A 351 -11.81 -17.83 -12.15
CA GLY A 351 -12.22 -18.93 -11.32
C GLY A 351 -11.97 -18.62 -9.84
N ILE A 352 -12.81 -19.12 -8.96
CA ILE A 352 -12.73 -18.93 -7.52
C ILE A 352 -12.88 -20.25 -6.78
N ASP A 353 -11.86 -20.65 -6.03
CA ASP A 353 -11.94 -21.74 -5.05
C ASP A 353 -12.03 -21.14 -3.64
N ARG A 354 -13.27 -21.02 -3.15
CA ARG A 354 -13.55 -20.44 -1.83
C ARG A 354 -13.01 -21.28 -0.69
N ALA A 355 -12.98 -22.62 -0.88
CA ALA A 355 -12.52 -23.55 0.15
C ALA A 355 -11.01 -23.47 0.38
N LYS A 356 -10.25 -23.15 -0.68
CA LYS A 356 -8.80 -22.99 -0.65
C LYS A 356 -8.36 -21.52 -0.71
N MET A 357 -9.28 -20.58 -0.69
CA MET A 357 -8.99 -19.15 -0.76
C MET A 357 -8.16 -18.78 -2.00
N LYS A 358 -8.48 -19.36 -3.16
CA LYS A 358 -7.75 -19.16 -4.42
C LYS A 358 -8.58 -18.47 -5.49
N LEU A 359 -7.90 -17.68 -6.30
CA LEU A 359 -8.36 -17.21 -7.61
C LEU A 359 -7.45 -17.81 -8.67
N PHE A 360 -7.97 -18.03 -9.87
CA PHE A 360 -7.21 -18.53 -11.00
C PHE A 360 -7.79 -18.05 -12.33
N ASP A 361 -6.95 -18.02 -13.35
CA ASP A 361 -7.40 -17.66 -14.70
C ASP A 361 -8.26 -18.78 -15.29
N VAL A 362 -9.38 -18.42 -15.90
CA VAL A 362 -10.24 -19.33 -16.65
C VAL A 362 -9.89 -19.31 -18.14
N LYS A 363 -10.30 -20.34 -18.87
CA LYS A 363 -10.03 -20.45 -20.30
C LYS A 363 -10.65 -19.28 -21.08
N ARG A 364 -10.01 -18.88 -22.18
CA ARG A 364 -10.48 -17.78 -23.04
C ARG A 364 -11.90 -17.98 -23.58
N GLU A 365 -12.31 -19.21 -23.80
CA GLU A 365 -13.66 -19.57 -24.24
C GLU A 365 -14.73 -19.18 -23.21
N GLU A 366 -14.41 -19.29 -21.92
CA GLU A 366 -15.29 -18.91 -20.82
C GLU A 366 -15.42 -17.38 -20.66
N GLN A 367 -14.48 -16.61 -21.19
CA GLN A 367 -14.53 -15.14 -21.23
C GLN A 367 -15.53 -14.60 -22.27
N GLN A 368 -15.90 -15.39 -23.29
CA GLN A 368 -16.75 -14.97 -24.41
C GLN A 368 -18.22 -14.80 -24.02
N ASN A 369 -18.70 -15.49 -23.00
CA ASN A 369 -20.08 -15.37 -22.50
C ASN A 369 -20.41 -13.98 -21.92
N LEU A 370 -19.40 -13.11 -21.72
CA LEU A 370 -19.58 -11.73 -21.25
C LEU A 370 -19.87 -10.72 -22.36
N SER A 371 -19.60 -11.07 -23.62
CA SER A 371 -19.73 -10.15 -24.78
C SER A 371 -21.13 -10.16 -25.42
N ASP A 372 -21.95 -11.18 -25.17
CA ASP A 372 -23.22 -11.35 -25.88
C ASP A 372 -24.42 -10.59 -25.31
N SER A 373 -24.27 -9.97 -24.14
CA SER A 373 -25.38 -9.15 -23.56
C SER A 373 -25.46 -7.71 -24.08
N ASN A 374 -24.55 -7.26 -24.98
CA ASN A 374 -24.55 -5.87 -25.46
C ASN A 374 -24.27 -5.70 -26.97
N GLN A 375 -24.62 -6.71 -27.83
CA GLN A 375 -24.63 -6.52 -29.29
C GLN A 375 -26.05 -6.35 -29.83
N ASN A 376 -26.67 -5.26 -29.50
CA ASN A 376 -27.70 -4.64 -30.34
C ASN A 376 -27.23 -3.23 -30.71
N ASN A 377 -26.19 -3.13 -31.53
CA ASN A 377 -25.89 -1.91 -32.28
C ASN A 377 -25.29 -2.28 -33.65
N PRO A 378 -26.08 -2.12 -34.75
CA PRO A 378 -25.65 -2.49 -36.08
C PRO A 378 -24.92 -1.30 -36.74
N HIS A 379 -23.67 -1.05 -36.42
CA HIS A 379 -22.76 -0.27 -37.25
C HIS A 379 -21.32 -0.73 -37.05
N GLY A 380 -20.94 -1.69 -37.90
CA GLY A 380 -19.54 -2.06 -38.08
C GLY A 380 -18.74 -0.93 -38.73
N TYR A 381 -17.61 -0.61 -38.15
CA TYR A 381 -16.45 -0.09 -38.88
C TYR A 381 -15.26 -0.96 -38.55
N GLY A 382 -15.02 -1.91 -39.46
CA GLY A 382 -13.72 -2.57 -39.55
C GLY A 382 -12.71 -1.59 -40.11
N ALA A 383 -11.62 -1.34 -39.38
CA ALA A 383 -10.40 -0.80 -39.93
C ALA A 383 -9.24 -1.56 -39.29
N GLY A 384 -8.70 -2.51 -40.09
CA GLY A 384 -7.43 -3.12 -39.78
C GLY A 384 -6.33 -2.05 -39.75
N PHE A 385 -5.59 -1.99 -38.65
CA PHE A 385 -4.40 -1.14 -38.58
C PHE A 385 -3.21 -1.92 -39.15
N ASP A 386 -2.86 -1.62 -40.36
CA ASP A 386 -1.64 -2.12 -41.06
C ASP A 386 -0.44 -1.29 -40.58
N GLY A 387 0.41 -1.91 -39.79
CA GLY A 387 1.58 -1.29 -39.14
C GLY A 387 2.80 -1.06 -40.07
N LYS A 388 2.60 -0.61 -41.32
CA LYS A 388 3.70 -0.30 -42.24
C LYS A 388 3.50 1.02 -42.98
N LYS A 389 3.45 2.15 -42.26
CA LYS A 389 3.65 3.48 -42.91
C LYS A 389 3.81 4.59 -41.87
N ILE A 390 4.91 4.59 -41.12
CA ILE A 390 5.46 5.84 -40.56
C ILE A 390 6.99 5.66 -40.54
N ALA A 391 7.59 5.80 -41.69
CA ALA A 391 9.02 6.03 -41.85
C ALA A 391 9.25 6.74 -43.20
N ARG A 392 8.87 8.03 -43.27
CA ARG A 392 9.29 9.02 -44.27
C ARG A 392 8.55 10.31 -43.93
N ASP A 393 9.27 11.18 -43.25
CA ASP A 393 9.23 12.64 -43.38
C ASP A 393 9.83 13.25 -42.08
N PHE A 394 11.15 13.19 -42.01
CA PHE A 394 12.02 14.16 -41.34
C PHE A 394 13.42 13.95 -41.91
N SER A 395 13.67 14.60 -43.03
CA SER A 395 14.99 15.02 -43.49
C SER A 395 15.01 16.52 -43.56
#